data_8a4a1e3f089dc49a9e54686454373607
#
_entry.id   8a4a1e3f089dc49a9e54686454373607
#
_cell.length_a   1.000
_cell.length_b   1.000
_cell.length_c   1.000
_cell.angle_alpha   90.00
_cell.angle_beta   90.00
_cell.angle_gamma   90.00
#
_symmetry.space_group_name_H-M   'P 1'
#
loop_
_entity.id
_entity.type
_entity.pdbx_description
1 polymer ?
#
loop_
_entity_poly.entity_id
_entity_poly.type
_entity_poly.pdbx_seq_one_letter_code
_entity_poly.pdbx_strand_id
1 'polypeptide(L)'
;MRGTKVAAFAVALTALVLAVAPAANAGPTSSTTAIVALGDSFSSGEAGRWQGNSLNIFGTRDGTDRAARCTLGIFCSYDATRVYGSSYANGCHRADVAPIKSAPISVNEKINLACSGAQTNNIWRASQGGQSYKGEAPQADQLLPVAQQKNVKLVLLNISANDLGFSNHVIDCTVAWTLGYTCNAQEQAEIVAALPAAANGLRKSVDEIRAVMTAAGYSTSQYKLIMQGYASPVPVGANIRYPQSSWDRLTVGGCPFYDVDANWAKNTATPTIVDNMRGVAAEKGVRFLDVRDSLNGHEVCHRSASLVTSSPSPVQHEWVRWINTGITQGDAQESLHPNAYGEKAIGKCISLSYALSSGNQTCRNTPGSDFNAMTLSSIP
;
A
#
# COMPACT_ATOMS: atom_id res chain seq x y z
N MET A 1 -12.23 -98.51 -8.38
CA MET A 1 -12.59 -97.17 -8.77
C MET A 1 -11.81 -96.25 -7.86
N ARG A 2 -10.87 -95.51 -8.42
CA ARG A 2 -9.96 -94.62 -7.67
C ARG A 2 -10.55 -93.23 -7.61
N GLY A 3 -10.82 -92.72 -6.43
CA GLY A 3 -11.27 -91.33 -6.21
C GLY A 3 -10.07 -90.34 -6.05
N THR A 4 -9.98 -89.40 -6.93
CA THR A 4 -8.97 -88.34 -6.93
C THR A 4 -9.42 -87.17 -6.00
N LYS A 5 -8.61 -86.83 -5.00
CA LYS A 5 -8.81 -85.70 -4.12
C LYS A 5 -8.14 -84.47 -4.77
N VAL A 6 -8.92 -83.45 -5.02
CA VAL A 6 -8.44 -82.13 -5.49
C VAL A 6 -8.20 -81.25 -4.24
N ALA A 7 -6.96 -80.83 -4.04
CA ALA A 7 -6.58 -79.91 -2.99
C ALA A 7 -6.72 -78.47 -3.54
N ALA A 8 -7.56 -77.68 -2.92
CA ALA A 8 -7.70 -76.20 -3.23
C ALA A 8 -6.66 -75.43 -2.44
N PHE A 9 -5.76 -74.74 -3.14
CA PHE A 9 -4.81 -73.76 -2.57
C PHE A 9 -5.51 -72.39 -2.51
N ALA A 10 -5.72 -71.92 -1.33
CA ALA A 10 -6.18 -70.54 -1.11
C ALA A 10 -4.95 -69.60 -1.05
N VAL A 11 -4.81 -68.70 -2.04
CA VAL A 11 -3.80 -67.64 -2.05
C VAL A 11 -4.38 -66.46 -1.33
N ALA A 12 -3.88 -66.11 -0.13
CA ALA A 12 -4.20 -64.91 0.60
C ALA A 12 -3.39 -63.74 0.01
N LEU A 13 -4.07 -62.84 -0.70
CA LEU A 13 -3.50 -61.52 -1.13
C LEU A 13 -3.54 -60.56 0.05
N THR A 14 -2.41 -60.34 0.70
CA THR A 14 -2.23 -59.24 1.67
C THR A 14 -2.01 -57.94 0.90
N ALA A 15 -3.04 -57.06 0.85
CA ALA A 15 -2.93 -55.72 0.34
C ALA A 15 -2.13 -54.85 1.33
N LEU A 16 -0.91 -54.48 0.95
CA LEU A 16 -0.09 -53.54 1.68
C LEU A 16 -0.63 -52.14 1.42
N VAL A 17 -1.42 -51.58 2.34
CA VAL A 17 -1.84 -50.19 2.31
C VAL A 17 -0.65 -49.33 2.73
N LEU A 18 0.08 -48.82 1.74
CA LEU A 18 1.06 -47.73 1.98
C LEU A 18 0.29 -46.47 2.41
N ALA A 19 0.28 -46.18 3.71
CA ALA A 19 -0.15 -44.90 4.23
C ALA A 19 0.86 -43.85 3.74
N VAL A 20 0.48 -43.10 2.71
CA VAL A 20 1.20 -41.90 2.32
C VAL A 20 1.02 -40.89 3.46
N ALA A 21 2.00 -40.80 4.37
CA ALA A 21 2.07 -39.71 5.34
C ALA A 21 2.07 -38.38 4.55
N PRO A 22 1.25 -37.37 4.94
CA PRO A 22 1.34 -36.09 4.33
C PRO A 22 2.78 -35.61 4.49
N ALA A 23 3.42 -35.25 3.37
CA ALA A 23 4.76 -34.67 3.41
C ALA A 23 4.72 -33.46 4.34
N ALA A 24 5.50 -33.52 5.42
CA ALA A 24 5.70 -32.36 6.28
C ALA A 24 6.18 -31.22 5.35
N ASN A 25 5.47 -30.06 5.39
CA ASN A 25 5.85 -28.89 4.60
C ASN A 25 7.32 -28.59 4.92
N ALA A 26 8.22 -29.04 4.04
CA ALA A 26 9.60 -28.62 4.09
C ALA A 26 9.55 -27.13 3.79
N GLY A 27 9.88 -26.30 4.77
CA GLY A 27 9.93 -24.85 4.58
C GLY A 27 10.82 -24.45 3.41
N PRO A 28 10.87 -23.16 3.07
CA PRO A 28 11.62 -22.69 1.90
C PRO A 28 13.07 -23.15 1.98
N THR A 29 13.55 -23.81 0.94
CA THR A 29 14.93 -24.31 0.83
C THR A 29 15.93 -23.20 0.47
N SER A 30 15.43 -22.03 -0.01
CA SER A 30 16.24 -20.91 -0.44
C SER A 30 16.87 -20.15 0.72
N SER A 31 18.18 -19.86 0.63
CA SER A 31 18.88 -18.97 1.56
C SER A 31 18.61 -17.48 1.27
N THR A 32 18.12 -17.15 0.07
CA THR A 32 17.83 -15.76 -0.32
C THR A 32 16.56 -15.27 0.37
N THR A 33 16.72 -14.42 1.39
CA THR A 33 15.60 -13.86 2.15
C THR A 33 14.89 -12.75 1.38
N ALA A 34 13.56 -12.70 1.47
CA ALA A 34 12.77 -11.66 0.83
C ALA A 34 11.66 -11.11 1.73
N ILE A 35 11.25 -9.87 1.48
CA ILE A 35 10.00 -9.26 1.93
C ILE A 35 9.20 -8.82 0.72
N VAL A 36 7.88 -8.97 0.76
CA VAL A 36 7.00 -8.77 -0.39
C VAL A 36 5.84 -7.86 -0.01
N ALA A 37 5.51 -6.87 -0.84
CA ALA A 37 4.30 -6.08 -0.72
C ALA A 37 3.31 -6.41 -1.83
N LEU A 38 2.05 -6.56 -1.45
CA LEU A 38 0.89 -6.63 -2.31
C LEU A 38 -0.02 -5.44 -1.96
N GLY A 39 -0.74 -4.94 -2.97
CA GLY A 39 -1.67 -3.84 -2.70
C GLY A 39 -1.91 -2.93 -3.90
N ASP A 40 -2.34 -1.73 -3.56
CA ASP A 40 -2.69 -0.66 -4.49
C ASP A 40 -1.59 0.42 -4.57
N SER A 41 -2.01 1.65 -4.87
CA SER A 41 -1.13 2.81 -5.05
C SER A 41 -0.29 3.17 -3.82
N PHE A 42 -0.85 3.04 -2.61
CA PHE A 42 -0.11 3.31 -1.36
C PHE A 42 1.01 2.30 -1.12
N SER A 43 0.84 1.07 -1.56
CA SER A 43 1.91 0.06 -1.52
C SER A 43 2.86 0.14 -2.71
N SER A 44 2.37 0.55 -3.90
CA SER A 44 3.23 0.70 -5.07
C SER A 44 4.23 1.83 -4.90
N GLY A 45 3.90 2.84 -4.11
CA GLY A 45 4.70 4.04 -3.91
C GLY A 45 4.36 5.13 -4.91
N GLU A 46 3.08 5.22 -5.28
CA GLU A 46 2.55 6.31 -6.10
C GLU A 46 2.96 7.65 -5.47
N ALA A 47 3.38 8.62 -6.29
CA ALA A 47 4.00 9.87 -5.88
C ALA A 47 5.40 9.79 -5.23
N GLY A 48 6.01 8.62 -5.11
CA GLY A 48 7.40 8.48 -4.67
C GLY A 48 8.42 9.22 -5.54
N ARG A 49 8.01 9.76 -6.68
CA ARG A 49 8.77 10.67 -7.52
C ARG A 49 9.11 11.99 -6.81
N TRP A 50 8.27 12.45 -5.89
CA TRP A 50 8.34 13.81 -5.36
C TRP A 50 8.95 13.86 -3.96
N GLN A 51 9.66 14.97 -3.66
CA GLN A 51 10.20 15.31 -2.34
C GLN A 51 9.65 16.66 -1.89
N GLY A 52 8.40 16.68 -1.39
CA GLY A 52 7.63 17.88 -1.15
C GLY A 52 6.95 18.40 -2.42
N ASN A 53 6.35 19.58 -2.32
CA ASN A 53 5.66 20.27 -3.41
C ASN A 53 6.31 21.62 -3.67
N SER A 54 6.40 22.06 -4.93
CA SER A 54 6.95 23.37 -5.33
C SER A 54 6.11 23.96 -6.47
N LEU A 55 5.96 25.29 -6.47
CA LEU A 55 5.35 26.02 -7.57
C LEU A 55 6.29 26.19 -8.77
N ASN A 56 7.58 25.94 -8.60
CA ASN A 56 8.55 26.03 -9.67
C ASN A 56 8.35 24.88 -10.68
N ILE A 57 8.02 25.22 -11.92
CA ILE A 57 7.81 24.24 -13.01
C ILE A 57 9.08 23.97 -13.83
N PHE A 58 10.17 24.67 -13.57
CA PHE A 58 11.42 24.60 -14.31
C PHE A 58 12.53 23.87 -13.56
N GLY A 59 13.57 23.51 -14.27
CA GLY A 59 14.76 22.91 -13.69
C GLY A 59 14.45 21.58 -12.97
N THR A 60 15.00 21.42 -11.78
CA THR A 60 14.68 20.30 -10.89
C THR A 60 13.41 20.54 -10.06
N ARG A 61 12.68 21.62 -10.36
CA ARG A 61 11.51 22.04 -9.58
C ARG A 61 11.87 22.21 -8.10
N ASP A 62 12.90 23.03 -7.85
CA ASP A 62 13.51 23.25 -6.53
C ASP A 62 14.01 21.95 -5.87
N GLY A 63 14.42 20.96 -6.68
CA GLY A 63 14.88 19.67 -6.19
C GLY A 63 13.76 18.68 -5.82
N THR A 64 12.50 19.05 -5.97
CA THR A 64 11.39 18.16 -5.59
C THR A 64 11.21 16.98 -6.54
N ASP A 65 11.54 17.13 -7.82
CA ASP A 65 11.33 16.08 -8.83
C ASP A 65 12.55 15.16 -8.95
N ARG A 66 12.46 13.97 -8.36
CA ARG A 66 13.52 12.93 -8.41
C ARG A 66 13.73 12.36 -9.82
N ALA A 67 12.75 12.51 -10.71
CA ALA A 67 12.84 12.10 -12.11
C ALA A 67 13.56 13.13 -12.99
N ALA A 68 13.76 14.37 -12.51
CA ALA A 68 14.44 15.41 -13.24
C ALA A 68 15.96 15.17 -13.30
N ARG A 69 16.54 15.43 -14.45
CA ARG A 69 17.99 15.53 -14.65
C ARG A 69 18.27 16.75 -15.51
N CYS A 70 19.11 17.66 -15.00
CA CYS A 70 19.45 18.89 -15.69
C CYS A 70 20.93 18.92 -16.04
N THR A 71 21.26 19.26 -17.29
CA THR A 71 22.62 19.54 -17.76
C THR A 71 22.82 21.04 -17.80
N LEU A 72 23.92 21.53 -17.25
CA LEU A 72 24.22 22.96 -17.12
C LEU A 72 23.12 23.78 -16.40
N GLY A 73 22.29 23.11 -15.58
CA GLY A 73 21.22 23.75 -14.82
C GLY A 73 19.98 24.19 -15.61
N ILE A 74 20.01 24.13 -16.95
CA ILE A 74 18.97 24.67 -17.83
C ILE A 74 18.33 23.64 -18.76
N PHE A 75 19.05 22.63 -19.20
CA PHE A 75 18.51 21.58 -20.07
C PHE A 75 18.05 20.40 -19.23
N CYS A 76 16.76 20.32 -18.93
CA CYS A 76 16.21 19.31 -18.04
C CYS A 76 15.38 18.27 -18.78
N SER A 77 15.57 17.00 -18.46
CA SER A 77 14.72 15.88 -18.85
C SER A 77 13.96 15.35 -17.63
N TYR A 78 12.72 14.97 -17.82
CA TYR A 78 11.83 14.46 -16.80
C TYR A 78 11.41 13.04 -17.17
N ASP A 79 12.14 12.07 -16.66
CA ASP A 79 11.93 10.66 -16.99
C ASP A 79 11.49 9.90 -15.75
N ALA A 80 10.19 9.64 -15.65
CA ALA A 80 9.58 8.97 -14.51
C ALA A 80 10.07 7.52 -14.33
N THR A 81 10.61 6.89 -15.38
CA THR A 81 11.20 5.55 -15.27
C THR A 81 12.41 5.50 -14.33
N ARG A 82 13.05 6.63 -14.05
CA ARG A 82 14.14 6.73 -13.05
C ARG A 82 13.67 6.44 -11.63
N VAL A 83 12.37 6.57 -11.38
CA VAL A 83 11.76 6.32 -10.07
C VAL A 83 10.92 5.06 -10.10
N TYR A 84 10.08 4.90 -11.12
CA TYR A 84 9.12 3.80 -11.21
C TYR A 84 9.63 2.60 -12.02
N GLY A 85 10.80 2.70 -12.64
CA GLY A 85 11.34 1.67 -13.51
C GLY A 85 10.38 1.29 -14.64
N SER A 86 10.38 0.02 -15.02
CA SER A 86 9.50 -0.50 -16.08
C SER A 86 8.01 -0.42 -15.74
N SER A 87 7.66 -0.32 -14.46
CA SER A 87 6.25 -0.22 -14.03
C SER A 87 5.60 1.14 -14.32
N TYR A 88 6.37 2.12 -14.79
CA TYR A 88 5.81 3.37 -15.31
C TYR A 88 4.99 3.12 -16.58
N ALA A 89 5.50 2.30 -17.48
CA ALA A 89 4.87 2.06 -18.77
C ALA A 89 3.47 1.42 -18.69
N ASN A 90 3.23 0.57 -17.68
CA ASN A 90 1.92 -0.04 -17.47
C ASN A 90 1.09 0.71 -16.39
N GLY A 91 1.62 1.79 -15.81
CA GLY A 91 0.93 2.59 -14.81
C GLY A 91 0.80 1.95 -13.42
N CYS A 92 1.53 0.87 -13.11
CA CYS A 92 1.57 0.32 -11.74
C CYS A 92 2.39 1.17 -10.78
N HIS A 93 3.29 2.02 -11.28
CA HIS A 93 4.07 3.04 -10.58
C HIS A 93 4.74 2.55 -9.28
N ARG A 94 5.55 1.49 -9.39
CA ARG A 94 6.33 0.95 -8.26
C ARG A 94 7.58 1.79 -8.04
N ALA A 95 7.51 2.73 -7.11
CA ALA A 95 8.65 3.60 -6.82
C ALA A 95 9.81 2.83 -6.16
N ASP A 96 11.03 3.28 -6.46
CA ASP A 96 12.26 2.81 -5.80
C ASP A 96 12.28 3.09 -4.29
N VAL A 97 11.44 4.02 -3.83
CA VAL A 97 11.25 4.40 -2.42
C VAL A 97 9.91 3.94 -1.84
N ALA A 98 9.15 3.11 -2.56
CA ALA A 98 7.91 2.54 -2.02
C ALA A 98 8.09 2.02 -0.58
N PRO A 99 7.03 1.94 0.26
CA PRO A 99 7.19 1.62 1.68
C PRO A 99 8.01 0.35 1.92
N ILE A 100 7.74 -0.72 1.16
CA ILE A 100 8.49 -1.98 1.27
C ILE A 100 9.95 -1.83 0.86
N LYS A 101 10.24 -0.99 -0.14
CA LYS A 101 11.62 -0.72 -0.62
C LYS A 101 12.40 0.12 0.39
N SER A 102 11.73 1.10 1.00
CA SER A 102 12.32 2.01 2.00
C SER A 102 12.43 1.40 3.40
N ALA A 103 11.66 0.35 3.72
CA ALA A 103 11.69 -0.27 5.04
C ALA A 103 13.12 -0.74 5.40
N PRO A 104 13.73 -0.24 6.50
CA PRO A 104 15.08 -0.63 6.92
C PRO A 104 15.09 -2.03 7.57
N ILE A 105 14.71 -3.03 6.80
CA ILE A 105 14.72 -4.45 7.16
C ILE A 105 15.87 -5.11 6.42
N SER A 106 16.72 -5.86 7.15
CA SER A 106 17.87 -6.56 6.59
C SER A 106 17.42 -7.86 5.94
N VAL A 107 17.27 -7.86 4.62
CA VAL A 107 16.96 -9.01 3.75
C VAL A 107 17.69 -8.84 2.42
N ASN A 108 17.81 -9.95 1.67
CA ASN A 108 18.48 -9.90 0.35
C ASN A 108 17.63 -9.15 -0.68
N GLU A 109 16.31 -9.34 -0.66
CA GLU A 109 15.41 -8.76 -1.67
C GLU A 109 14.18 -8.11 -1.04
N LYS A 110 13.79 -6.96 -1.59
CA LYS A 110 12.54 -6.27 -1.27
C LYS A 110 11.71 -6.20 -2.55
N ILE A 111 10.63 -6.96 -2.60
CA ILE A 111 9.81 -7.17 -3.79
C ILE A 111 8.51 -6.40 -3.64
N ASN A 112 8.15 -5.64 -4.66
CA ASN A 112 6.89 -4.91 -4.71
C ASN A 112 6.04 -5.45 -5.86
N LEU A 113 4.94 -6.12 -5.54
CA LEU A 113 3.95 -6.64 -6.49
C LEU A 113 2.71 -5.76 -6.57
N ALA A 114 2.61 -4.73 -5.72
CA ALA A 114 1.48 -3.81 -5.71
C ALA A 114 1.37 -3.05 -7.04
N CYS A 115 0.17 -2.62 -7.38
CA CYS A 115 -0.08 -1.87 -8.62
C CYS A 115 -1.07 -0.74 -8.35
N SER A 116 -0.70 0.49 -8.71
CA SER A 116 -1.54 1.68 -8.54
C SER A 116 -2.92 1.49 -9.19
N GLY A 117 -3.98 1.72 -8.42
CA GLY A 117 -5.38 1.54 -8.82
C GLY A 117 -5.93 0.12 -8.62
N ALA A 118 -5.13 -0.84 -8.14
CA ALA A 118 -5.60 -2.20 -7.91
C ALA A 118 -6.70 -2.27 -6.85
N GLN A 119 -7.64 -3.19 -7.04
CA GLN A 119 -8.71 -3.57 -6.12
C GLN A 119 -8.46 -4.93 -5.49
N THR A 120 -9.25 -5.32 -4.52
CA THR A 120 -9.09 -6.60 -3.82
C THR A 120 -9.12 -7.81 -4.76
N ASN A 121 -9.93 -7.78 -5.83
CA ASN A 121 -9.98 -8.84 -6.83
C ASN A 121 -8.71 -8.96 -7.68
N ASN A 122 -7.83 -7.96 -7.69
CA ASN A 122 -6.52 -8.04 -8.33
C ASN A 122 -5.46 -8.72 -7.44
N ILE A 123 -5.81 -9.00 -6.18
CA ILE A 123 -4.97 -9.80 -5.29
C ILE A 123 -5.20 -11.31 -5.54
N TRP A 124 -6.45 -11.77 -5.68
CA TRP A 124 -6.82 -13.18 -5.66
C TRP A 124 -6.18 -13.95 -6.83
N ARG A 125 -5.92 -15.24 -6.67
CA ARG A 125 -5.47 -16.09 -7.80
C ARG A 125 -6.51 -16.09 -8.92
N ALA A 126 -6.07 -16.11 -10.17
CA ALA A 126 -6.94 -16.17 -11.34
C ALA A 126 -7.90 -17.37 -11.27
N SER A 127 -7.42 -18.54 -10.79
CA SER A 127 -8.22 -19.75 -10.58
C SER A 127 -9.33 -19.58 -9.52
N GLN A 128 -9.28 -18.52 -8.73
CA GLN A 128 -10.24 -18.16 -7.70
C GLN A 128 -11.03 -16.90 -8.04
N GLY A 129 -11.09 -16.52 -9.31
CA GLY A 129 -11.81 -15.35 -9.80
C GLY A 129 -11.03 -14.04 -9.70
N GLY A 130 -9.72 -14.11 -9.46
CA GLY A 130 -8.84 -12.95 -9.51
C GLY A 130 -8.74 -12.39 -10.94
N GLN A 131 -8.58 -11.06 -11.02
CA GLN A 131 -8.53 -10.32 -12.26
C GLN A 131 -7.12 -9.79 -12.54
N SER A 132 -6.63 -10.00 -13.75
CA SER A 132 -5.43 -9.32 -14.25
C SER A 132 -5.66 -7.81 -14.28
N TYR A 133 -4.61 -7.03 -14.01
CA TYR A 133 -4.71 -5.59 -13.97
C TYR A 133 -3.50 -4.94 -14.65
N LYS A 134 -3.73 -3.95 -15.50
CA LYS A 134 -2.67 -3.22 -16.25
C LYS A 134 -1.66 -4.16 -16.94
N GLY A 135 -2.17 -5.27 -17.51
CA GLY A 135 -1.35 -6.25 -18.22
C GLY A 135 -0.57 -7.22 -17.32
N GLU A 136 -0.74 -7.16 -16.00
CA GLU A 136 -0.11 -8.07 -15.06
C GLU A 136 -1.09 -9.12 -14.53
N ALA A 137 -0.60 -10.32 -14.23
CA ALA A 137 -1.37 -11.35 -13.55
C ALA A 137 -1.78 -10.90 -12.15
N PRO A 138 -2.82 -11.50 -11.54
CA PRO A 138 -3.19 -11.23 -10.16
C PRO A 138 -2.01 -11.36 -9.21
N GLN A 139 -1.96 -10.51 -8.18
CA GLN A 139 -0.76 -10.40 -7.33
C GLN A 139 -0.46 -11.68 -6.54
N ALA A 140 -1.47 -12.48 -6.17
CA ALA A 140 -1.25 -13.79 -5.53
C ALA A 140 -0.61 -14.81 -6.50
N ASP A 141 -0.95 -14.76 -7.80
CA ASP A 141 -0.29 -15.60 -8.80
C ASP A 141 1.17 -15.15 -9.00
N GLN A 142 1.47 -13.87 -8.89
CA GLN A 142 2.84 -13.35 -8.92
C GLN A 142 3.62 -13.69 -7.63
N LEU A 143 2.95 -13.78 -6.48
CA LEU A 143 3.56 -14.16 -5.20
C LEU A 143 4.04 -15.61 -5.19
N LEU A 144 3.32 -16.52 -5.84
CA LEU A 144 3.64 -17.95 -5.80
C LEU A 144 5.08 -18.27 -6.25
N PRO A 145 5.56 -17.86 -7.43
CA PRO A 145 6.94 -18.12 -7.85
C PRO A 145 7.97 -17.43 -6.95
N VAL A 146 7.66 -16.26 -6.38
CA VAL A 146 8.53 -15.59 -5.40
C VAL A 146 8.66 -16.46 -4.15
N ALA A 147 7.54 -16.95 -3.59
CA ALA A 147 7.53 -17.78 -2.39
C ALA A 147 8.22 -19.14 -2.61
N GLN A 148 8.14 -19.71 -3.81
CA GLN A 148 8.84 -20.96 -4.16
C GLN A 148 10.37 -20.79 -4.30
N GLN A 149 10.82 -19.62 -4.76
CA GLN A 149 12.24 -19.35 -5.05
C GLN A 149 12.99 -18.64 -3.95
N LYS A 150 12.29 -17.99 -3.01
CA LYS A 150 12.86 -17.14 -1.96
C LYS A 150 12.39 -17.58 -0.58
N ASN A 151 13.15 -17.23 0.44
CA ASN A 151 12.76 -17.36 1.82
C ASN A 151 12.01 -16.08 2.26
N VAL A 152 10.69 -16.07 2.02
CA VAL A 152 9.84 -14.91 2.32
C VAL A 152 9.67 -14.75 3.83
N LYS A 153 10.06 -13.60 4.39
CA LYS A 153 9.99 -13.28 5.82
C LYS A 153 8.78 -12.40 6.18
N LEU A 154 8.30 -11.62 5.22
CA LEU A 154 7.15 -10.73 5.39
C LEU A 154 6.36 -10.70 4.09
N VAL A 155 5.04 -10.81 4.23
CA VAL A 155 4.07 -10.38 3.22
C VAL A 155 3.32 -9.19 3.81
N LEU A 156 3.39 -8.04 3.14
CA LEU A 156 2.65 -6.83 3.49
C LEU A 156 1.45 -6.72 2.57
N LEU A 157 0.26 -6.46 3.12
CA LEU A 157 -0.97 -6.23 2.36
C LEU A 157 -1.54 -4.86 2.68
N ASN A 158 -1.70 -4.00 1.67
CA ASN A 158 -2.41 -2.72 1.79
C ASN A 158 -3.29 -2.55 0.55
N ILE A 159 -4.58 -2.83 0.68
CA ILE A 159 -5.56 -2.89 -0.44
C ILE A 159 -6.95 -2.54 0.10
N SER A 160 -7.81 -2.04 -0.72
CA SER A 160 -9.24 -1.80 -0.61
C SER A 160 -9.70 -0.35 -0.78
N ALA A 161 -8.81 0.64 -0.81
CA ALA A 161 -9.23 2.03 -1.03
C ALA A 161 -9.94 2.21 -2.39
N ASN A 162 -9.48 1.49 -3.42
CA ASN A 162 -10.10 1.55 -4.75
C ASN A 162 -11.43 0.78 -4.83
N ASP A 163 -11.64 -0.24 -3.99
CA ASP A 163 -12.94 -0.90 -3.83
C ASP A 163 -13.99 0.06 -3.22
N LEU A 164 -13.51 1.05 -2.45
CA LEU A 164 -14.32 2.08 -1.82
C LEU A 164 -14.42 3.38 -2.65
N GLY A 165 -13.82 3.43 -3.85
CA GLY A 165 -13.93 4.58 -4.73
C GLY A 165 -13.03 5.77 -4.40
N PHE A 166 -11.89 5.58 -3.70
CA PHE A 166 -11.01 6.67 -3.22
C PHE A 166 -10.77 7.78 -4.25
N SER A 167 -10.42 7.43 -5.49
CA SER A 167 -10.13 8.44 -6.52
C SER A 167 -11.36 9.28 -6.88
N ASN A 168 -12.56 8.68 -6.91
CA ASN A 168 -13.79 9.40 -7.18
C ASN A 168 -14.10 10.39 -6.05
N HIS A 169 -13.97 9.98 -4.79
CA HIS A 169 -14.19 10.86 -3.64
C HIS A 169 -13.27 12.10 -3.67
N VAL A 170 -12.00 11.93 -4.09
CA VAL A 170 -11.07 13.06 -4.26
C VAL A 170 -11.52 14.00 -5.37
N ILE A 171 -11.94 13.45 -6.51
CA ILE A 171 -12.43 14.24 -7.66
C ILE A 171 -13.71 14.98 -7.27
N ASP A 172 -14.68 14.28 -6.69
CA ASP A 172 -16.00 14.84 -6.35
C ASP A 172 -15.88 15.94 -5.29
N CYS A 173 -15.03 15.76 -4.29
CA CYS A 173 -14.76 16.82 -3.30
C CYS A 173 -14.01 18.03 -3.91
N THR A 174 -13.12 17.80 -4.87
CA THR A 174 -12.46 18.87 -5.61
C THR A 174 -13.46 19.68 -6.45
N VAL A 175 -14.34 18.98 -7.15
CA VAL A 175 -15.42 19.60 -7.94
C VAL A 175 -16.39 20.33 -7.03
N ALA A 176 -16.85 19.72 -5.93
CA ALA A 176 -17.73 20.33 -4.97
C ALA A 176 -17.19 21.66 -4.43
N TRP A 177 -15.89 21.69 -4.04
CA TRP A 177 -15.24 22.91 -3.59
C TRP A 177 -15.23 23.98 -4.68
N THR A 178 -14.95 23.61 -5.94
CA THR A 178 -14.90 24.53 -7.08
C THR A 178 -16.29 25.13 -7.37
N LEU A 179 -17.34 24.37 -7.15
CA LEU A 179 -18.73 24.77 -7.38
C LEU A 179 -19.41 25.39 -6.16
N GLY A 180 -18.74 25.46 -5.02
CA GLY A 180 -19.23 26.17 -3.83
C GLY A 180 -20.10 25.34 -2.88
N TYR A 181 -20.01 24.00 -2.88
CA TYR A 181 -20.71 23.13 -1.95
C TYR A 181 -19.78 22.08 -1.32
N THR A 182 -20.26 21.37 -0.30
CA THR A 182 -19.47 20.36 0.44
C THR A 182 -19.77 18.95 -0.06
N CYS A 183 -18.79 18.05 0.00
CA CYS A 183 -18.91 16.66 -0.47
C CYS A 183 -19.17 15.64 0.66
N ASN A 184 -18.78 15.96 1.89
CA ASN A 184 -18.61 15.02 2.99
C ASN A 184 -19.81 14.09 3.24
N ALA A 185 -21.04 14.58 3.12
CA ALA A 185 -22.24 13.78 3.44
C ALA A 185 -22.52 12.70 2.38
N GLN A 186 -22.39 13.07 1.09
CA GLN A 186 -22.57 12.13 -0.02
C GLN A 186 -21.48 11.07 0.00
N GLU A 187 -20.23 11.51 0.04
CA GLU A 187 -19.07 10.59 -0.01
C GLU A 187 -19.05 9.63 1.18
N GLN A 188 -19.47 10.06 2.38
CA GLN A 188 -19.60 9.18 3.54
C GLN A 188 -20.65 8.09 3.30
N ALA A 189 -21.76 8.42 2.69
CA ALA A 189 -22.82 7.44 2.40
C ALA A 189 -22.33 6.38 1.40
N GLU A 190 -21.58 6.80 0.38
CA GLU A 190 -21.01 5.90 -0.64
C GLU A 190 -19.95 4.97 -0.03
N ILE A 191 -19.03 5.49 0.78
CA ILE A 191 -18.05 4.69 1.51
C ILE A 191 -18.76 3.64 2.36
N VAL A 192 -19.72 4.03 3.20
CA VAL A 192 -20.46 3.11 4.09
C VAL A 192 -21.17 2.02 3.29
N ALA A 193 -21.78 2.36 2.16
CA ALA A 193 -22.47 1.39 1.30
C ALA A 193 -21.51 0.36 0.69
N ALA A 194 -20.27 0.75 0.39
CA ALA A 194 -19.26 -0.13 -0.21
C ALA A 194 -18.48 -0.99 0.82
N LEU A 195 -18.47 -0.63 2.12
CA LEU A 195 -17.73 -1.35 3.16
C LEU A 195 -17.94 -2.86 3.20
N PRO A 196 -19.18 -3.42 3.10
CA PRO A 196 -19.37 -4.86 3.18
C PRO A 196 -18.67 -5.61 2.04
N ALA A 197 -18.72 -5.07 0.83
CA ALA A 197 -18.05 -5.67 -0.33
C ALA A 197 -16.53 -5.61 -0.19
N ALA A 198 -15.98 -4.45 0.21
CA ALA A 198 -14.57 -4.26 0.46
C ALA A 198 -14.04 -5.20 1.57
N ALA A 199 -14.79 -5.36 2.68
CA ALA A 199 -14.44 -6.29 3.74
C ALA A 199 -14.40 -7.75 3.25
N ASN A 200 -15.38 -8.17 2.42
CA ASN A 200 -15.37 -9.51 1.81
C ASN A 200 -14.18 -9.69 0.88
N GLY A 201 -13.86 -8.69 0.09
CA GLY A 201 -12.68 -8.68 -0.76
C GLY A 201 -11.36 -8.83 0.02
N LEU A 202 -11.24 -8.11 1.14
CA LEU A 202 -10.09 -8.20 2.05
C LEU A 202 -9.95 -9.59 2.69
N ARG A 203 -11.07 -10.18 3.19
CA ARG A 203 -11.06 -11.55 3.75
C ARG A 203 -10.50 -12.54 2.74
N LYS A 204 -11.02 -12.48 1.53
CA LYS A 204 -10.57 -13.35 0.44
C LYS A 204 -9.12 -13.09 0.07
N SER A 205 -8.66 -11.84 0.05
CA SER A 205 -7.26 -11.49 -0.22
C SER A 205 -6.30 -12.12 0.79
N VAL A 206 -6.66 -12.10 2.08
CA VAL A 206 -5.88 -12.78 3.13
C VAL A 206 -5.85 -14.30 2.92
N ASP A 207 -7.00 -14.89 2.59
CA ASP A 207 -7.10 -16.35 2.37
C ASP A 207 -6.28 -16.78 1.14
N GLU A 208 -6.31 -16.00 0.07
CA GLU A 208 -5.54 -16.28 -1.15
C GLU A 208 -4.02 -16.15 -0.92
N ILE A 209 -3.57 -15.15 -0.18
CA ILE A 209 -2.16 -15.02 0.22
C ILE A 209 -1.73 -16.25 1.03
N ARG A 210 -2.52 -16.66 2.03
CA ARG A 210 -2.22 -17.83 2.84
C ARG A 210 -2.19 -19.13 2.03
N ALA A 211 -3.14 -19.28 1.09
CA ALA A 211 -3.19 -20.45 0.22
C ALA A 211 -1.93 -20.54 -0.67
N VAL A 212 -1.48 -19.41 -1.23
CA VAL A 212 -0.24 -19.33 -2.01
C VAL A 212 0.98 -19.67 -1.16
N MET A 213 1.10 -19.11 0.03
CA MET A 213 2.22 -19.39 0.93
C MET A 213 2.23 -20.87 1.35
N THR A 214 1.06 -21.46 1.62
CA THR A 214 0.94 -22.90 1.91
C THR A 214 1.33 -23.75 0.70
N ALA A 215 0.88 -23.39 -0.51
CA ALA A 215 1.26 -24.08 -1.75
C ALA A 215 2.77 -24.02 -2.03
N ALA A 216 3.44 -22.94 -1.57
CA ALA A 216 4.89 -22.80 -1.63
C ALA A 216 5.63 -23.50 -0.47
N GLY A 217 4.92 -24.24 0.41
CA GLY A 217 5.51 -25.02 1.50
C GLY A 217 5.67 -24.29 2.84
N TYR A 218 5.11 -23.08 2.99
CA TYR A 218 5.20 -22.33 4.26
C TYR A 218 4.09 -22.72 5.24
N SER A 219 4.46 -22.88 6.50
CA SER A 219 3.52 -22.74 7.61
C SER A 219 3.33 -21.26 7.98
N THR A 220 2.24 -20.95 8.66
CA THR A 220 1.92 -19.57 9.08
C THR A 220 2.92 -18.97 10.07
N SER A 221 3.75 -19.80 10.72
CA SER A 221 4.81 -19.34 11.64
C SER A 221 6.12 -18.98 10.94
N GLN A 222 6.30 -19.34 9.67
CA GLN A 222 7.56 -19.14 8.94
C GLN A 222 7.67 -17.76 8.28
N TYR A 223 6.57 -17.03 8.17
CA TYR A 223 6.54 -15.65 7.67
C TYR A 223 5.59 -14.79 8.49
N LYS A 224 5.76 -13.49 8.40
CA LYS A 224 4.82 -12.53 8.98
C LYS A 224 3.86 -12.06 7.88
N LEU A 225 2.56 -12.05 8.17
CA LEU A 225 1.56 -11.36 7.36
C LEU A 225 1.09 -10.14 8.12
N ILE A 226 1.29 -8.95 7.55
CA ILE A 226 0.89 -7.67 8.14
C ILE A 226 -0.07 -6.99 7.17
N MET A 227 -1.26 -6.63 7.64
CA MET A 227 -2.18 -5.74 6.93
C MET A 227 -1.91 -4.31 7.39
N GLN A 228 -1.61 -3.44 6.45
CA GLN A 228 -1.34 -2.02 6.68
C GLN A 228 -2.57 -1.19 6.31
N GLY A 229 -2.97 -0.25 7.19
CA GLY A 229 -3.99 0.75 6.88
C GLY A 229 -3.47 1.87 5.96
N TYR A 230 -4.30 2.89 5.76
CA TYR A 230 -3.96 4.07 4.96
C TYR A 230 -3.61 5.25 5.85
N ALA A 231 -2.65 6.07 5.41
CA ALA A 231 -2.35 7.35 6.02
C ALA A 231 -3.34 8.42 5.53
N SER A 232 -3.73 9.34 6.40
CA SER A 232 -4.57 10.48 6.00
C SER A 232 -3.74 11.46 5.16
N PRO A 233 -4.16 11.79 3.94
CA PRO A 233 -3.41 12.71 3.09
C PRO A 233 -3.66 14.18 3.40
N VAL A 234 -4.78 14.52 4.08
CA VAL A 234 -5.18 15.89 4.38
C VAL A 234 -5.27 16.12 5.89
N PRO A 235 -4.94 17.32 6.39
CA PRO A 235 -5.11 17.66 7.80
C PRO A 235 -6.57 18.04 8.10
N VAL A 236 -6.89 18.22 9.38
CA VAL A 236 -8.15 18.91 9.75
C VAL A 236 -8.17 20.33 9.20
N GLY A 237 -9.35 20.84 8.87
CA GLY A 237 -9.53 22.16 8.24
C GLY A 237 -8.83 23.30 8.98
N ALA A 238 -8.90 23.30 10.33
CA ALA A 238 -8.20 24.26 11.17
C ALA A 238 -6.67 24.27 11.00
N ASN A 239 -6.07 23.21 10.47
CA ASN A 239 -4.65 23.07 10.22
C ASN A 239 -4.24 23.30 8.76
N ILE A 240 -5.18 23.60 7.87
CA ILE A 240 -4.87 24.04 6.50
C ILE A 240 -4.36 25.48 6.54
N ARG A 241 -3.24 25.76 5.88
CA ARG A 241 -2.58 27.08 5.89
C ARG A 241 -3.29 28.13 5.05
N TYR A 242 -4.16 27.73 4.11
CA TYR A 242 -4.89 28.66 3.24
C TYR A 242 -6.35 28.79 3.71
N PRO A 243 -6.94 30.01 3.72
CA PRO A 243 -8.37 30.18 3.99
C PRO A 243 -9.23 29.34 3.04
N GLN A 244 -10.34 28.76 3.54
CA GLN A 244 -11.17 27.88 2.71
C GLN A 244 -11.83 28.56 1.51
N SER A 245 -11.99 29.88 1.54
CA SER A 245 -12.53 30.70 0.45
C SER A 245 -11.45 31.20 -0.52
N SER A 246 -10.17 30.96 -0.23
CA SER A 246 -9.06 31.41 -1.10
C SER A 246 -8.79 30.42 -2.21
N TRP A 247 -8.69 30.92 -3.42
CA TRP A 247 -8.21 30.12 -4.56
C TRP A 247 -6.79 29.57 -4.36
N ASP A 248 -6.02 30.12 -3.41
CA ASP A 248 -4.71 29.57 -3.05
C ASP A 248 -4.77 28.12 -2.56
N ARG A 249 -5.93 27.68 -2.03
CA ARG A 249 -6.12 26.24 -1.72
C ARG A 249 -5.92 25.33 -2.93
N LEU A 250 -6.38 25.75 -4.10
CA LEU A 250 -6.22 25.02 -5.34
C LEU A 250 -4.91 25.38 -6.01
N THR A 251 -4.69 26.67 -6.29
CA THR A 251 -3.64 27.13 -7.22
C THR A 251 -2.24 27.14 -6.62
N VAL A 252 -2.14 27.22 -5.30
CA VAL A 252 -0.86 27.25 -4.55
C VAL A 252 -0.69 25.96 -3.74
N GLY A 253 -1.73 25.54 -3.02
CA GLY A 253 -1.65 24.39 -2.11
C GLY A 253 -2.01 23.06 -2.74
N GLY A 254 -2.85 23.05 -3.77
CA GLY A 254 -3.39 21.81 -4.34
C GLY A 254 -4.20 20.97 -3.34
N CYS A 255 -4.98 21.65 -2.48
CA CYS A 255 -5.84 21.04 -1.46
C CYS A 255 -7.23 21.71 -1.43
N PRO A 256 -7.98 21.72 -2.55
CA PRO A 256 -9.25 22.41 -2.70
C PRO A 256 -10.38 21.67 -1.96
N PHE A 257 -10.40 21.77 -0.64
CA PHE A 257 -11.43 21.19 0.21
C PHE A 257 -11.97 22.25 1.17
N TYR A 258 -13.27 22.22 1.47
CA TYR A 258 -13.80 23.00 2.59
C TYR A 258 -13.28 22.43 3.91
N ASP A 259 -13.26 23.25 4.97
CA ASP A 259 -12.78 22.81 6.28
C ASP A 259 -13.60 21.63 6.82
N VAL A 260 -14.90 21.60 6.55
CA VAL A 260 -15.78 20.50 6.95
C VAL A 260 -15.44 19.20 6.21
N ASP A 261 -15.10 19.29 4.92
CA ASP A 261 -14.72 18.12 4.11
C ASP A 261 -13.34 17.60 4.52
N ALA A 262 -12.38 18.49 4.81
CA ALA A 262 -11.09 18.11 5.35
C ALA A 262 -11.22 17.45 6.75
N ASN A 263 -12.07 18.00 7.62
CA ASN A 263 -12.40 17.40 8.91
C ASN A 263 -13.02 16.02 8.77
N TRP A 264 -13.95 15.87 7.84
CA TRP A 264 -14.56 14.58 7.52
C TRP A 264 -13.52 13.59 7.00
N ALA A 265 -12.70 13.96 6.03
CA ALA A 265 -11.67 13.10 5.45
C ALA A 265 -10.71 12.57 6.53
N LYS A 266 -10.22 13.47 7.42
CA LYS A 266 -9.27 13.13 8.49
C LYS A 266 -9.90 12.34 9.63
N ASN A 267 -11.07 12.76 10.12
CA ASN A 267 -11.65 12.27 11.38
C ASN A 267 -12.75 11.22 11.19
N THR A 268 -13.23 11.01 9.95
CA THR A 268 -14.34 10.09 9.66
C THR A 268 -13.99 9.13 8.53
N ALA A 269 -13.73 9.62 7.32
CA ALA A 269 -13.53 8.75 6.15
C ALA A 269 -12.30 7.83 6.32
N THR A 270 -11.13 8.40 6.59
CA THR A 270 -9.90 7.61 6.82
C THR A 270 -10.06 6.63 7.99
N PRO A 271 -10.57 7.02 9.17
CA PRO A 271 -10.88 6.08 10.25
C PRO A 271 -11.87 4.98 9.84
N THR A 272 -12.94 5.30 9.13
CA THR A 272 -13.93 4.31 8.68
C THR A 272 -13.29 3.22 7.82
N ILE A 273 -12.44 3.61 6.86
CA ILE A 273 -11.73 2.69 5.98
C ILE A 273 -10.73 1.83 6.77
N VAL A 274 -9.92 2.47 7.60
CA VAL A 274 -8.84 1.81 8.35
C VAL A 274 -9.40 0.88 9.44
N ASP A 275 -10.49 1.26 10.10
CA ASP A 275 -11.14 0.43 11.11
C ASP A 275 -11.86 -0.78 10.49
N ASN A 276 -12.42 -0.66 9.28
CA ASN A 276 -12.92 -1.80 8.51
C ASN A 276 -11.81 -2.80 8.21
N MET A 277 -10.64 -2.32 7.75
CA MET A 277 -9.45 -3.15 7.52
C MET A 277 -8.97 -3.82 8.80
N ARG A 278 -8.92 -3.08 9.92
CA ARG A 278 -8.53 -3.60 11.24
C ARG A 278 -9.49 -4.69 11.72
N GLY A 279 -10.79 -4.51 11.51
CA GLY A 279 -11.81 -5.52 11.83
C GLY A 279 -11.57 -6.83 11.07
N VAL A 280 -11.31 -6.75 9.77
CA VAL A 280 -10.98 -7.93 8.95
C VAL A 280 -9.64 -8.56 9.38
N ALA A 281 -8.63 -7.75 9.70
CA ALA A 281 -7.35 -8.26 10.18
C ALA A 281 -7.51 -9.03 11.50
N ALA A 282 -8.31 -8.52 12.43
CA ALA A 282 -8.63 -9.20 13.70
C ALA A 282 -9.38 -10.51 13.47
N GLU A 283 -10.43 -10.51 12.63
CA GLU A 283 -11.20 -11.70 12.25
C GLU A 283 -10.30 -12.78 11.65
N LYS A 284 -9.38 -12.40 10.78
CA LYS A 284 -8.48 -13.33 10.10
C LYS A 284 -7.21 -13.66 10.89
N GLY A 285 -7.03 -13.11 12.10
CA GLY A 285 -5.83 -13.30 12.91
C GLY A 285 -4.57 -12.81 12.17
N VAL A 286 -4.66 -11.65 11.50
CA VAL A 286 -3.55 -10.99 10.82
C VAL A 286 -3.13 -9.78 11.65
N ARG A 287 -1.83 -9.54 11.77
CA ARG A 287 -1.35 -8.34 12.44
C ARG A 287 -1.75 -7.10 11.66
N PHE A 288 -2.20 -6.07 12.38
CA PHE A 288 -2.58 -4.79 11.80
C PHE A 288 -1.56 -3.69 12.15
N LEU A 289 -1.17 -2.91 11.13
CA LEU A 289 -0.35 -1.72 11.25
C LEU A 289 -1.19 -0.51 10.83
N ASP A 290 -1.65 0.27 11.81
CA ASP A 290 -2.36 1.51 11.60
C ASP A 290 -1.37 2.64 11.34
N VAL A 291 -1.46 3.25 10.18
CA VAL A 291 -0.59 4.37 9.75
C VAL A 291 -1.37 5.66 9.51
N ARG A 292 -2.68 5.73 9.94
CA ARG A 292 -3.53 6.90 9.67
C ARG A 292 -2.95 8.22 10.12
N ASP A 293 -2.15 8.21 11.18
CA ASP A 293 -1.52 9.39 11.78
C ASP A 293 -0.02 9.52 11.46
N SER A 294 0.51 8.67 10.57
CA SER A 294 1.95 8.66 10.29
C SER A 294 2.46 9.91 9.57
N LEU A 295 1.57 10.68 8.96
CA LEU A 295 1.91 11.90 8.21
C LEU A 295 1.49 13.18 8.91
N ASN A 296 1.03 13.11 10.17
CA ASN A 296 0.53 14.28 10.92
C ASN A 296 1.54 15.42 10.93
N GLY A 297 1.07 16.61 10.56
CA GLY A 297 1.89 17.83 10.46
C GLY A 297 2.62 18.00 9.12
N HIS A 298 2.60 16.96 8.27
CA HIS A 298 3.21 16.96 6.93
C HIS A 298 2.21 16.60 5.82
N GLU A 299 0.92 16.55 6.14
CA GLU A 299 -0.14 16.38 5.15
C GLU A 299 -0.12 17.55 4.14
N VAL A 300 -0.78 17.39 3.01
CA VAL A 300 -0.89 18.46 2.02
C VAL A 300 -1.50 19.72 2.67
N CYS A 301 -0.93 20.88 2.39
CA CYS A 301 -1.34 22.17 2.94
C CYS A 301 -1.28 22.33 4.46
N HIS A 302 -0.70 21.40 5.21
CA HIS A 302 -0.62 21.57 6.66
C HIS A 302 0.18 22.82 7.04
N ARG A 303 -0.32 23.60 8.03
CA ARG A 303 0.30 24.88 8.45
C ARG A 303 1.70 24.75 9.04
N SER A 304 2.09 23.57 9.55
CA SER A 304 3.43 23.31 10.06
C SER A 304 4.42 22.87 8.98
N ALA A 305 3.95 22.57 7.78
CA ALA A 305 4.78 22.27 6.63
C ALA A 305 4.76 23.44 5.63
N SER A 306 5.67 23.45 4.69
CA SER A 306 5.75 24.50 3.65
C SER A 306 5.98 23.90 2.27
N LEU A 307 5.75 24.72 1.24
CA LEU A 307 6.22 24.41 -0.11
C LEU A 307 7.75 24.54 -0.16
N VAL A 308 8.36 23.78 -1.05
CA VAL A 308 9.79 23.90 -1.33
C VAL A 308 10.02 25.11 -2.23
N THR A 309 10.99 25.94 -1.87
CA THR A 309 11.36 27.15 -2.63
C THR A 309 12.81 27.14 -3.11
N SER A 310 13.61 26.16 -2.64
CA SER A 310 15.02 26.06 -3.06
C SER A 310 15.55 24.63 -2.97
N SER A 311 15.37 23.96 -1.83
CA SER A 311 15.90 22.61 -1.59
C SER A 311 14.95 21.83 -0.67
N PRO A 312 14.61 20.57 -0.99
CA PRO A 312 13.68 19.78 -0.20
C PRO A 312 14.27 19.40 1.17
N SER A 313 13.42 19.44 2.20
CA SER A 313 13.74 19.02 3.56
C SER A 313 12.61 18.16 4.13
N PRO A 314 12.87 16.96 4.64
CA PRO A 314 11.83 16.12 5.24
C PRO A 314 11.27 16.70 6.54
N VAL A 315 11.98 17.61 7.20
CA VAL A 315 11.52 18.25 8.44
C VAL A 315 10.58 19.41 8.18
N GLN A 316 10.76 20.12 7.05
CA GLN A 316 10.06 21.37 6.78
C GLN A 316 8.92 21.26 5.77
N HIS A 317 8.96 20.24 4.90
CA HIS A 317 8.06 20.18 3.77
C HIS A 317 7.04 19.04 3.90
N GLU A 318 6.03 19.12 3.03
CA GLU A 318 4.94 18.16 2.96
C GLU A 318 5.43 16.76 2.57
N TRP A 319 4.79 15.73 3.13
CA TRP A 319 5.05 14.31 2.83
C TRP A 319 3.96 13.71 1.94
N VAL A 320 3.04 14.53 1.47
CA VAL A 320 1.95 14.16 0.58
C VAL A 320 2.02 15.01 -0.69
N ARG A 321 1.80 14.36 -1.83
CA ARG A 321 1.69 15.07 -3.09
C ARG A 321 0.37 15.82 -3.16
N TRP A 322 0.40 17.09 -3.56
CA TRP A 322 -0.78 17.92 -3.77
C TRP A 322 -1.65 17.41 -4.92
N ILE A 323 -2.90 17.87 -5.04
CA ILE A 323 -3.72 17.59 -6.21
C ILE A 323 -3.09 18.27 -7.41
N ASN A 324 -2.67 17.45 -8.36
CA ASN A 324 -2.11 17.94 -9.61
C ASN A 324 -3.24 18.20 -10.61
N THR A 325 -3.61 19.46 -10.75
CA THR A 325 -4.59 19.93 -11.74
C THR A 325 -3.94 20.41 -13.03
N GLY A 326 -2.59 20.40 -13.10
CA GLY A 326 -1.81 20.89 -14.23
C GLY A 326 -1.05 19.78 -14.95
N ILE A 327 -0.85 19.97 -16.26
CA ILE A 327 -0.13 19.03 -17.15
C ILE A 327 1.39 19.06 -16.98
N THR A 328 1.92 19.86 -16.06
CA THR A 328 3.35 20.22 -16.04
C THR A 328 4.15 19.55 -14.92
N GLN A 329 3.53 18.96 -13.91
CA GLN A 329 4.22 18.45 -12.73
C GLN A 329 3.78 17.04 -12.33
N GLY A 330 4.00 16.05 -13.19
CA GLY A 330 3.71 14.64 -12.93
C GLY A 330 2.30 14.22 -13.34
N ASP A 331 1.93 13.03 -12.93
CA ASP A 331 0.68 12.40 -13.30
C ASP A 331 -0.43 12.72 -12.29
N ALA A 332 -1.68 12.87 -12.76
CA ALA A 332 -2.82 13.17 -11.89
C ALA A 332 -3.03 12.08 -10.80
N GLN A 333 -2.72 10.83 -11.14
CA GLN A 333 -2.85 9.71 -10.20
C GLN A 333 -1.88 9.78 -9.01
N GLU A 334 -0.82 10.60 -9.07
CA GLU A 334 0.09 10.86 -7.94
C GLU A 334 -0.56 11.73 -6.84
N SER A 335 -1.71 12.39 -7.15
CA SER A 335 -2.39 13.31 -6.23
C SER A 335 -2.81 12.63 -4.94
N LEU A 336 -2.60 13.31 -3.81
CA LEU A 336 -2.93 12.88 -2.44
C LEU A 336 -2.26 11.56 -2.01
N HIS A 337 -1.23 11.10 -2.71
CA HIS A 337 -0.43 9.98 -2.27
C HIS A 337 0.79 10.43 -1.46
N PRO A 338 1.31 9.57 -0.58
CA PRO A 338 2.57 9.84 0.10
C PRO A 338 3.69 10.08 -0.91
N ASN A 339 4.42 11.17 -0.77
CA ASN A 339 5.62 11.42 -1.58
C ASN A 339 6.82 10.62 -1.02
N ALA A 340 8.02 10.80 -1.59
CA ALA A 340 9.20 10.04 -1.15
C ALA A 340 9.49 10.13 0.35
N TYR A 341 9.09 11.20 1.02
CA TYR A 341 9.23 11.34 2.47
C TYR A 341 8.17 10.53 3.20
N GLY A 342 6.91 10.62 2.76
CA GLY A 342 5.80 9.83 3.32
C GLY A 342 6.02 8.33 3.12
N GLU A 343 6.50 7.91 1.94
CA GLU A 343 6.84 6.52 1.65
C GLU A 343 7.92 5.98 2.59
N LYS A 344 8.96 6.76 2.87
CA LYS A 344 10.03 6.41 3.83
C LYS A 344 9.51 6.36 5.26
N ALA A 345 8.61 7.26 5.65
CA ALA A 345 7.97 7.26 6.96
C ALA A 345 7.16 5.96 7.17
N ILE A 346 6.33 5.59 6.21
CA ILE A 346 5.56 4.34 6.24
C ILE A 346 6.52 3.14 6.22
N GLY A 347 7.58 3.16 5.41
CA GLY A 347 8.62 2.14 5.41
C GLY A 347 9.28 1.94 6.77
N LYS A 348 9.53 3.03 7.50
CA LYS A 348 10.03 2.97 8.89
C LYS A 348 8.99 2.33 9.82
N CYS A 349 7.70 2.67 9.70
CA CYS A 349 6.62 2.03 10.46
C CYS A 349 6.58 0.50 10.23
N ILE A 350 6.69 0.07 8.98
CA ILE A 350 6.75 -1.36 8.62
C ILE A 350 7.91 -2.05 9.30
N SER A 351 9.11 -1.46 9.26
CA SER A 351 10.30 -2.02 9.89
C SER A 351 10.15 -2.16 11.40
N LEU A 352 9.62 -1.13 12.08
CA LEU A 352 9.35 -1.16 13.51
C LEU A 352 8.33 -2.25 13.86
N SER A 353 7.23 -2.37 13.12
CA SER A 353 6.23 -3.42 13.31
C SER A 353 6.80 -4.81 13.01
N TYR A 354 7.61 -4.95 11.96
CA TYR A 354 8.26 -6.21 11.63
C TYR A 354 9.17 -6.71 12.76
N ALA A 355 9.86 -5.82 13.47
CA ALA A 355 10.75 -6.19 14.57
C ALA A 355 10.01 -6.83 15.76
N LEU A 356 8.72 -6.54 15.93
CA LEU A 356 7.91 -7.09 17.03
C LEU A 356 7.51 -8.55 16.74
N SER A 357 7.32 -9.33 17.82
CA SER A 357 6.84 -10.72 17.71
C SER A 357 5.35 -10.81 17.40
N SER A 358 4.53 -9.91 17.96
CA SER A 358 3.06 -9.94 17.87
C SER A 358 2.45 -8.57 18.17
N GLY A 359 1.12 -8.47 18.09
CA GLY A 359 0.31 -7.33 18.46
C GLY A 359 0.05 -6.37 17.29
N ASN A 360 -1.08 -5.67 17.39
CA ASN A 360 -1.44 -4.58 16.49
C ASN A 360 -0.76 -3.29 16.93
N GLN A 361 -0.43 -2.43 15.98
CA GLN A 361 0.32 -1.21 16.26
C GLN A 361 -0.29 -0.02 15.53
N THR A 362 -0.23 1.15 16.16
CA THR A 362 -0.37 2.43 15.46
C THR A 362 1.01 3.08 15.33
N CYS A 363 1.27 3.65 14.18
CA CYS A 363 2.52 4.35 13.88
C CYS A 363 2.27 5.85 13.72
N ARG A 364 3.15 6.64 14.34
CA ARG A 364 3.08 8.10 14.31
C ARG A 364 4.45 8.69 14.05
N ASN A 365 4.48 9.85 13.40
CA ASN A 365 5.68 10.65 13.30
C ASN A 365 5.95 11.40 14.62
N THR A 366 7.18 11.85 14.78
CA THR A 366 7.58 12.75 15.87
C THR A 366 7.59 14.17 15.32
N PRO A 367 6.77 15.09 15.86
CA PRO A 367 6.73 16.47 15.39
C PRO A 367 8.11 17.13 15.35
N GLY A 368 8.41 17.85 14.27
CA GLY A 368 9.70 18.52 14.07
C GLY A 368 10.87 17.60 13.73
N SER A 369 10.62 16.33 13.48
CA SER A 369 11.64 15.34 13.07
C SER A 369 11.39 14.84 11.65
N ASP A 370 12.37 14.14 11.09
CA ASP A 370 12.25 13.50 9.78
C ASP A 370 11.57 12.11 9.88
N PHE A 371 11.43 11.45 8.74
CA PHE A 371 10.81 10.13 8.61
C PHE A 371 11.55 8.99 9.34
N ASN A 372 12.73 9.21 9.90
CA ASN A 372 13.43 8.20 10.69
C ASN A 372 12.94 8.14 12.14
N ALA A 373 12.31 9.22 12.63
CA ALA A 373 11.83 9.36 14.01
C ALA A 373 10.38 8.87 14.19
N MET A 374 9.96 7.88 13.40
CA MET A 374 8.64 7.23 13.57
C MET A 374 8.60 6.40 14.85
N THR A 375 7.44 6.38 15.51
CA THR A 375 7.21 5.65 16.76
C THR A 375 6.01 4.73 16.64
N LEU A 376 6.03 3.61 17.39
CA LEU A 376 4.90 2.69 17.51
C LEU A 376 4.29 2.74 18.90
N SER A 377 2.98 2.57 18.97
CA SER A 377 2.25 2.21 20.19
C SER A 377 1.30 1.05 19.91
N SER A 378 1.07 0.21 20.93
CA SER A 378 0.13 -0.91 20.82
C SER A 378 -1.30 -0.40 20.76
N ILE A 379 -2.12 -1.09 19.95
CA ILE A 379 -3.57 -0.91 19.88
C ILE A 379 -4.25 -2.25 20.13
N PRO A 380 -5.47 -2.23 20.68
CA PRO A 380 -6.25 -3.45 20.94
C PRO A 380 -6.49 -4.28 19.69
#